data_5aafba2ff459cb2d5bc88b3d8def582e
#
_entry.id   5aafba2ff459cb2d5bc88b3d8def582e
#
_cell.length_a   1.000
_cell.length_b   1.000
_cell.length_c   1.000
_cell.angle_alpha   90.00
_cell.angle_beta   90.00
_cell.angle_gamma   90.00
#
_symmetry.space_group_name_H-M   'P 1'
#
loop_
_entity.id
_entity.type
_entity.pdbx_description
1 polymer ?
#
loop_
_entity_poly.entity_id
_entity_poly.type
_entity_poly.pdbx_seq_one_letter_code
_entity_poly.pdbx_strand_id
1 'polypeptide(L)'
;EAVEAFECDVPAGSVVRGVTHHDIPALTHAAALCADGRALALVSEGKYGFTNENGALGVTLINTSESPDPAPERHVHDIRLWLAVSAGDAKALGDLAEGLNNPFPVTSAMPHAGKCPACAQQMGFEAKSCRLSAILPEEDGIVARFFETNGQADSVKITFPFRVARA
;
A
#
# COMPACT_ATOMS: atom_id res chain seq x y z
N GLU A 1 -0.31 14.08 20.09
CA GLU A 1 -1.66 13.54 20.35
C GLU A 1 -1.55 12.09 20.79
N ALA A 2 -2.57 11.63 21.55
CA ALA A 2 -2.55 10.25 22.04
C ALA A 2 -2.84 9.29 20.87
N VAL A 3 -2.06 8.20 20.82
CA VAL A 3 -2.31 7.08 19.90
C VAL A 3 -3.40 6.21 20.51
N GLU A 4 -4.46 5.94 19.76
CA GLU A 4 -5.59 5.13 20.21
C GLU A 4 -5.50 3.66 19.77
N ALA A 5 -4.95 3.43 18.59
CA ALA A 5 -4.81 2.09 18.01
C ALA A 5 -3.71 2.07 16.95
N PHE A 6 -3.42 0.89 16.43
CA PHE A 6 -2.53 0.69 15.30
C PHE A 6 -3.28 -0.05 14.19
N GLU A 7 -3.17 0.48 12.98
CA GLU A 7 -3.63 -0.18 11.76
C GLU A 7 -2.43 -0.83 11.07
N CYS A 8 -2.64 -2.00 10.49
CA CYS A 8 -1.66 -2.64 9.63
C CYS A 8 -2.34 -3.34 8.46
N ASP A 9 -1.70 -3.29 7.30
CA ASP A 9 -2.20 -3.97 6.13
C ASP A 9 -1.99 -5.49 6.20
N VAL A 10 -2.98 -6.19 5.68
CA VAL A 10 -2.97 -7.65 5.53
C VAL A 10 -3.42 -7.99 4.11
N PRO A 11 -3.26 -9.24 3.64
CA PRO A 11 -3.76 -9.63 2.32
C PRO A 11 -5.24 -9.26 2.12
N ALA A 12 -5.50 -8.40 1.12
CA ALA A 12 -6.83 -7.90 0.74
C ALA A 12 -7.58 -7.16 1.86
N GLY A 13 -6.89 -6.42 2.71
CA GLY A 13 -7.56 -5.63 3.74
C GLY A 13 -6.59 -5.01 4.74
N SER A 14 -7.13 -4.69 5.92
CA SER A 14 -6.35 -4.21 7.05
C SER A 14 -6.93 -4.71 8.38
N VAL A 15 -6.11 -4.62 9.43
CA VAL A 15 -6.50 -4.99 10.80
C VAL A 15 -6.13 -3.87 11.75
N VAL A 16 -7.07 -3.46 12.59
CA VAL A 16 -6.83 -2.51 13.67
C VAL A 16 -6.51 -3.28 14.96
N ARG A 17 -5.44 -2.90 15.63
CA ARG A 17 -4.94 -3.50 16.87
C ARG A 17 -4.84 -2.47 17.98
N GLY A 18 -5.04 -2.90 19.22
CA GLY A 18 -4.88 -2.04 20.38
C GLY A 18 -3.42 -1.68 20.66
N VAL A 19 -3.21 -0.67 21.50
CA VAL A 19 -1.88 -0.14 21.87
C VAL A 19 -0.99 -1.09 22.66
N THR A 20 -1.51 -2.23 23.14
CA THR A 20 -0.78 -3.23 23.93
C THR A 20 -0.18 -4.37 23.09
N HIS A 21 -0.36 -4.36 21.80
CA HIS A 21 0.22 -5.36 20.92
C HIS A 21 1.71 -5.12 20.69
N HIS A 22 2.53 -6.17 20.82
CA HIS A 22 3.97 -6.10 20.61
C HIS A 22 4.37 -6.34 19.16
N ASP A 23 3.79 -7.37 18.52
CA ASP A 23 4.10 -7.74 17.13
C ASP A 23 2.94 -7.40 16.19
N ILE A 24 3.26 -6.70 15.13
CA ILE A 24 2.31 -6.28 14.10
C ILE A 24 2.85 -6.72 12.74
N PRO A 25 2.71 -8.01 12.36
CA PRO A 25 3.06 -8.40 11.00
C PRO A 25 2.16 -7.67 10.02
N ALA A 26 2.77 -6.98 9.07
CA ALA A 26 2.09 -6.23 8.02
C ALA A 26 2.80 -6.44 6.68
N LEU A 27 2.12 -6.22 5.56
CA LEU A 27 2.71 -6.43 4.25
C LEU A 27 3.63 -5.27 3.85
N THR A 28 3.14 -4.05 3.95
CA THR A 28 3.84 -2.86 3.47
C THR A 28 3.88 -1.72 4.48
N HIS A 29 2.92 -1.65 5.40
CA HIS A 29 2.85 -0.56 6.37
C HIS A 29 2.17 -0.94 7.68
N ALA A 30 2.51 -0.19 8.70
CA ALA A 30 1.71 -0.06 9.91
C ALA A 30 1.57 1.42 10.27
N ALA A 31 0.46 1.80 10.88
CA ALA A 31 0.16 3.18 11.20
C ALA A 31 -0.37 3.35 12.62
N ALA A 32 0.13 4.35 13.33
CA ALA A 32 -0.43 4.79 14.59
C ALA A 32 -1.61 5.72 14.34
N LEU A 33 -2.80 5.31 14.78
CA LEU A 33 -4.04 6.06 14.62
C LEU A 33 -4.23 7.05 15.77
N CYS A 34 -4.52 8.30 15.45
CA CYS A 34 -4.75 9.38 16.40
C CYS A 34 -6.24 9.71 16.52
N ALA A 35 -6.63 10.22 17.69
CA ALA A 35 -8.02 10.60 18.02
C ALA A 35 -8.65 11.63 17.06
N ASP A 36 -7.83 12.42 16.38
CA ASP A 36 -8.29 13.42 15.40
C ASP A 36 -8.52 12.87 13.98
N GLY A 37 -8.45 11.54 13.82
CA GLY A 37 -8.64 10.88 12.52
C GLY A 37 -7.42 10.89 11.61
N ARG A 38 -6.27 11.42 12.08
CA ARG A 38 -4.99 11.30 11.38
C ARG A 38 -4.25 10.03 11.78
N ALA A 39 -3.29 9.64 10.96
CA ALA A 39 -2.39 8.54 11.25
C ALA A 39 -0.94 8.92 10.94
N LEU A 40 -0.02 8.41 11.74
CA LEU A 40 1.40 8.38 11.44
C LEU A 40 1.76 7.01 10.88
N ALA A 41 1.99 6.93 9.59
CA ALA A 41 2.29 5.70 8.88
C ALA A 41 3.80 5.48 8.76
N LEU A 42 4.24 4.27 9.04
CA LEU A 42 5.57 3.75 8.73
C LEU A 42 5.42 2.75 7.58
N VAL A 43 5.94 3.11 6.41
CA VAL A 43 5.88 2.30 5.20
C VAL A 43 7.23 1.69 4.93
N SER A 44 7.26 0.45 4.51
CA SER A 44 8.49 -0.29 4.16
C SER A 44 8.41 -0.89 2.76
N GLU A 45 9.50 -0.82 2.02
CA GLU A 45 9.64 -1.48 0.72
C GLU A 45 9.73 -3.01 0.84
N GLY A 46 10.32 -3.53 1.92
CA GLY A 46 10.55 -4.97 2.03
C GLY A 46 10.63 -5.51 3.45
N LYS A 47 10.27 -4.73 4.47
CA LYS A 47 10.22 -5.20 5.86
C LYS A 47 8.76 -5.34 6.29
N TYR A 48 8.44 -6.44 6.93
CA TYR A 48 7.08 -6.84 7.31
C TYR A 48 6.92 -7.14 8.82
N GLY A 49 8.00 -7.05 9.60
CA GLY A 49 7.97 -7.22 11.05
C GLY A 49 7.84 -5.88 11.76
N PHE A 50 6.62 -5.36 11.87
CA PHE A 50 6.37 -4.15 12.64
C PHE A 50 6.10 -4.48 14.10
N THR A 51 6.32 -3.51 14.98
CA THR A 51 6.08 -3.65 16.41
C THR A 51 5.37 -2.42 16.95
N ASN A 52 4.61 -2.64 17.99
CA ASN A 52 4.00 -1.60 18.81
C ASN A 52 4.37 -1.86 20.26
N GLU A 53 5.14 -1.00 20.86
CA GLU A 53 5.51 -1.09 22.26
C GLU A 53 5.32 0.26 22.94
N ASN A 54 4.48 0.28 23.98
CA ASN A 54 4.17 1.50 24.75
C ASN A 54 3.71 2.69 23.90
N GLY A 55 2.95 2.43 22.83
CA GLY A 55 2.50 3.47 21.90
C GLY A 55 3.53 3.93 20.87
N ALA A 56 4.72 3.32 20.85
CA ALA A 56 5.73 3.56 19.83
C ALA A 56 5.61 2.55 18.69
N LEU A 57 5.57 3.04 17.46
CA LEU A 57 5.60 2.22 16.26
C LEU A 57 7.05 1.95 15.85
N GLY A 58 7.40 0.69 15.67
CA GLY A 58 8.72 0.24 15.24
C GLY A 58 8.66 -0.70 14.05
N VAL A 59 9.81 -0.97 13.44
CA VAL A 59 9.99 -1.99 12.40
C VAL A 59 11.31 -2.72 12.62
N THR A 60 11.26 -4.05 12.52
CA THR A 60 12.45 -4.90 12.58
C THR A 60 13.22 -4.78 11.27
N LEU A 61 14.42 -4.24 11.32
CA LEU A 61 15.26 -4.07 10.13
C LEU A 61 15.95 -5.37 9.74
N ILE A 62 16.52 -6.08 10.73
CA ILE A 62 17.24 -7.34 10.54
C ILE A 62 16.84 -8.27 11.67
N ASN A 63 16.51 -9.49 11.31
CA ASN A 63 16.23 -10.57 12.27
C ASN A 63 17.00 -11.80 11.79
N THR A 64 18.17 -12.03 12.36
CA THR A 64 19.09 -13.10 12.00
C THR A 64 18.90 -14.33 12.85
N SER A 65 18.96 -15.49 12.20
CA SER A 65 18.95 -16.80 12.85
C SER A 65 20.31 -17.49 12.61
N GLU A 66 20.84 -18.16 13.63
CA GLU A 66 22.09 -18.94 13.51
C GLU A 66 21.88 -20.30 12.84
N SER A 67 20.66 -20.70 12.58
CA SER A 67 20.32 -21.96 11.94
C SER A 67 19.20 -21.75 10.90
N PRO A 68 19.32 -22.30 9.70
CA PRO A 68 20.37 -23.20 9.19
C PRO A 68 21.66 -22.52 8.71
N ASP A 69 21.67 -21.19 8.55
CA ASP A 69 22.84 -20.43 8.10
C ASP A 69 23.56 -19.82 9.32
N PRO A 70 24.82 -20.20 9.61
CA PRO A 70 25.59 -19.67 10.74
C PRO A 70 26.08 -18.23 10.53
N ALA A 71 25.93 -17.67 9.34
CA ALA A 71 26.35 -16.30 9.01
C ALA A 71 25.32 -15.55 8.17
N PRO A 72 24.02 -15.62 8.51
CA PRO A 72 22.99 -14.99 7.70
C PRO A 72 23.14 -13.47 7.72
N GLU A 73 22.71 -12.85 6.64
CA GLU A 73 22.56 -11.38 6.53
C GLU A 73 23.81 -10.54 6.87
N ARG A 74 25.01 -11.15 6.86
CA ARG A 74 26.29 -10.45 7.10
C ARG A 74 26.81 -9.73 5.87
N HIS A 75 26.01 -8.78 5.38
CA HIS A 75 26.34 -7.96 4.21
C HIS A 75 25.78 -6.55 4.38
N VAL A 76 26.01 -5.67 3.43
CA VAL A 76 25.41 -4.33 3.41
C VAL A 76 23.94 -4.47 3.01
N HIS A 77 23.05 -3.89 3.80
CA HIS A 77 21.62 -3.83 3.54
C HIS A 77 21.21 -2.42 3.09
N ASP A 78 20.50 -2.32 1.98
CA ASP A 78 19.82 -1.11 1.55
C ASP A 78 18.35 -1.23 1.96
N ILE A 79 17.95 -0.46 2.95
CA ILE A 79 16.60 -0.54 3.56
C ILE A 79 15.93 0.81 3.37
N ARG A 80 14.76 0.80 2.69
CA ARG A 80 13.96 2.01 2.49
C ARG A 80 12.73 1.98 3.36
N LEU A 81 12.59 3.05 4.12
CA LEU A 81 11.46 3.30 4.99
C LEU A 81 10.95 4.71 4.75
N TRP A 82 9.64 4.89 4.83
CA TRP A 82 9.01 6.20 4.77
C TRP A 82 8.17 6.43 6.01
N LEU A 83 8.28 7.62 6.56
CA LEU A 83 7.42 8.09 7.63
C LEU A 83 6.53 9.18 7.07
N ALA A 84 5.21 9.00 7.15
CA ALA A 84 4.26 9.91 6.56
C ALA A 84 3.03 10.12 7.44
N VAL A 85 2.39 11.28 7.28
CA VAL A 85 1.10 11.59 7.90
C VAL A 85 0.00 11.42 6.85
N SER A 86 -1.07 10.70 7.20
CA SER A 86 -2.21 10.43 6.33
C SER A 86 -3.53 10.53 7.09
N ALA A 87 -4.65 10.41 6.40
CA ALA A 87 -5.91 10.03 7.02
C ALA A 87 -5.80 8.61 7.60
N GLY A 88 -6.50 8.36 8.70
CA GLY A 88 -6.43 7.09 9.45
C GLY A 88 -7.35 5.99 8.92
N ASP A 89 -7.88 6.10 7.69
CA ASP A 89 -8.64 5.01 7.08
C ASP A 89 -7.76 4.07 6.24
N ALA A 90 -8.14 2.81 6.19
CA ALA A 90 -7.35 1.75 5.57
C ALA A 90 -7.09 1.98 4.06
N LYS A 91 -8.05 2.60 3.35
CA LYS A 91 -7.86 2.93 1.93
C LYS A 91 -6.78 3.99 1.76
N ALA A 92 -6.85 5.09 2.50
CA ALA A 92 -5.87 6.19 2.41
C ALA A 92 -4.46 5.72 2.78
N LEU A 93 -4.32 4.89 3.82
CA LEU A 93 -3.05 4.31 4.25
C LEU A 93 -2.50 3.35 3.18
N GLY A 94 -3.34 2.48 2.65
CA GLY A 94 -2.95 1.58 1.59
C GLY A 94 -2.58 2.27 0.28
N ASP A 95 -3.31 3.31 -0.13
CA ASP A 95 -2.98 4.10 -1.32
C ASP A 95 -1.66 4.87 -1.15
N LEU A 96 -1.40 5.38 0.06
CA LEU A 96 -0.11 5.98 0.41
C LEU A 96 1.04 4.98 0.28
N ALA A 97 0.91 3.80 0.88
CA ALA A 97 1.93 2.76 0.83
C ALA A 97 2.18 2.25 -0.60
N GLU A 98 1.10 2.06 -1.38
CA GLU A 98 1.18 1.71 -2.81
C GLU A 98 1.97 2.75 -3.60
N GLY A 99 1.64 4.04 -3.44
CA GLY A 99 2.31 5.13 -4.15
C GLY A 99 3.78 5.28 -3.81
N LEU A 100 4.18 4.98 -2.56
CA LEU A 100 5.58 5.03 -2.13
C LEU A 100 6.37 3.80 -2.62
N ASN A 101 5.78 2.62 -2.57
CA ASN A 101 6.44 1.37 -2.98
C ASN A 101 6.46 1.15 -4.50
N ASN A 102 5.52 1.75 -5.23
CA ASN A 102 5.41 1.63 -6.69
C ASN A 102 5.51 3.01 -7.37
N PRO A 103 6.67 3.66 -7.36
CA PRO A 103 6.85 4.94 -8.00
C PRO A 103 6.63 4.85 -9.51
N PHE A 104 6.10 5.91 -10.10
CA PHE A 104 5.92 5.98 -11.55
C PHE A 104 7.25 5.83 -12.28
N PRO A 105 7.33 4.98 -13.31
CA PRO A 105 8.51 4.93 -14.17
C PRO A 105 8.64 6.24 -14.94
N VAL A 106 9.83 6.83 -14.89
CA VAL A 106 10.14 8.08 -15.61
C VAL A 106 11.20 7.78 -16.65
N THR A 107 10.94 8.21 -17.89
CA THR A 107 11.89 8.08 -18.98
C THR A 107 12.02 9.40 -19.73
N SER A 108 13.23 9.65 -20.25
CA SER A 108 13.50 10.79 -21.09
C SER A 108 13.28 10.42 -22.55
N ALA A 109 12.68 11.31 -23.34
CA ALA A 109 12.56 11.18 -24.76
C ALA A 109 12.98 12.47 -25.45
N MET A 110 13.58 12.37 -26.64
CA MET A 110 13.84 13.52 -27.48
C MET A 110 12.50 14.05 -28.06
N PRO A 111 12.37 15.35 -28.23
CA PRO A 111 11.19 15.92 -28.90
C PRO A 111 10.99 15.28 -30.27
N HIS A 112 9.79 14.80 -30.54
CA HIS A 112 9.42 14.20 -31.84
C HIS A 112 7.98 14.51 -32.17
N ALA A 113 7.62 14.46 -33.45
CA ALA A 113 6.25 14.55 -33.89
C ALA A 113 5.47 13.29 -33.43
N GLY A 114 4.24 13.48 -32.97
CA GLY A 114 3.39 12.39 -32.51
C GLY A 114 1.91 12.74 -32.66
N LYS A 115 1.06 11.71 -32.63
CA LYS A 115 -0.40 11.84 -32.69
C LYS A 115 -1.06 11.68 -31.32
N CYS A 116 -0.30 11.22 -30.30
CA CYS A 116 -0.83 11.04 -28.96
C CYS A 116 -0.91 12.37 -28.22
N PRO A 117 -1.93 12.59 -27.38
CA PRO A 117 -1.98 13.76 -26.51
C PRO A 117 -0.84 13.74 -25.49
N ALA A 118 -0.46 14.92 -24.99
CA ALA A 118 0.58 15.06 -23.99
C ALA A 118 0.24 14.35 -22.65
N CYS A 119 -1.06 14.18 -22.39
CA CYS A 119 -1.58 13.45 -21.24
C CYS A 119 -2.75 12.58 -21.69
N ALA A 120 -2.75 11.30 -21.28
CA ALA A 120 -3.84 10.38 -21.57
C ALA A 120 -4.09 9.46 -20.37
N GLN A 121 -5.35 9.32 -19.98
CA GLN A 121 -5.80 8.33 -19.02
C GLN A 121 -6.43 7.16 -19.78
N GLN A 122 -5.85 5.97 -19.63
CA GLN A 122 -6.33 4.76 -20.30
C GLN A 122 -7.53 4.13 -19.60
N MET A 123 -7.57 4.22 -18.29
CA MET A 123 -8.68 3.75 -17.47
C MET A 123 -8.75 4.58 -16.19
N GLY A 124 -9.95 4.94 -15.78
CA GLY A 124 -10.19 5.58 -14.49
C GLY A 124 -11.11 4.72 -13.63
N PHE A 125 -10.97 4.80 -12.32
CA PHE A 125 -11.92 4.21 -11.39
C PHE A 125 -12.16 5.13 -10.19
N GLU A 126 -13.37 5.09 -9.69
CA GLU A 126 -13.82 5.84 -8.52
C GLU A 126 -14.45 4.85 -7.53
N ALA A 127 -13.99 4.85 -6.29
CA ALA A 127 -14.50 4.02 -5.21
C ALA A 127 -14.21 4.70 -3.86
N LYS A 128 -15.04 4.46 -2.84
CA LYS A 128 -14.86 5.02 -1.50
C LYS A 128 -13.89 4.16 -0.67
N SER A 129 -14.06 2.85 -0.71
CA SER A 129 -13.29 1.90 0.10
C SER A 129 -12.66 0.76 -0.73
N CYS A 130 -13.00 0.62 -2.01
CA CYS A 130 -12.37 -0.37 -2.87
C CYS A 130 -11.04 0.14 -3.44
N ARG A 131 -10.08 -0.78 -3.51
CA ARG A 131 -8.77 -0.58 -4.14
C ARG A 131 -8.59 -1.53 -5.32
N LEU A 132 -7.88 -1.06 -6.35
CA LEU A 132 -7.49 -1.89 -7.48
C LEU A 132 -6.33 -2.81 -7.06
N SER A 133 -6.49 -4.11 -7.24
CA SER A 133 -5.44 -5.10 -6.97
C SER A 133 -4.64 -5.46 -8.23
N ALA A 134 -5.32 -5.61 -9.36
CA ALA A 134 -4.68 -5.99 -10.60
C ALA A 134 -5.52 -5.63 -11.83
N ILE A 135 -4.84 -5.42 -12.94
CA ILE A 135 -5.42 -5.39 -14.29
C ILE A 135 -4.71 -6.49 -15.08
N LEU A 136 -5.46 -7.48 -15.52
CA LEU A 136 -4.94 -8.66 -16.19
C LEU A 136 -5.52 -8.76 -17.59
N PRO A 137 -4.70 -9.02 -18.62
CA PRO A 137 -5.22 -9.38 -19.93
C PRO A 137 -5.78 -10.80 -19.89
N GLU A 138 -6.91 -11.00 -20.53
CA GLU A 138 -7.55 -12.29 -20.80
C GLU A 138 -7.74 -12.46 -22.30
N GLU A 139 -8.03 -13.70 -22.76
CA GLU A 139 -8.17 -14.01 -24.18
C GLU A 139 -9.21 -13.12 -24.88
N ASP A 140 -10.35 -12.87 -24.21
CA ASP A 140 -11.46 -12.08 -24.75
C ASP A 140 -11.61 -10.68 -24.11
N GLY A 141 -10.61 -10.20 -23.34
CA GLY A 141 -10.77 -8.91 -22.69
C GLY A 141 -9.75 -8.56 -21.63
N ILE A 142 -10.21 -7.81 -20.65
CA ILE A 142 -9.42 -7.33 -19.51
C ILE A 142 -10.18 -7.61 -18.22
N VAL A 143 -9.51 -8.21 -17.26
CA VAL A 143 -10.02 -8.39 -15.90
C VAL A 143 -9.42 -7.32 -15.00
N ALA A 144 -10.25 -6.48 -14.40
CA ALA A 144 -9.87 -5.57 -13.32
C ALA A 144 -10.33 -6.17 -11.98
N ARG A 145 -9.38 -6.44 -11.09
CA ARG A 145 -9.63 -7.01 -9.77
C ARG A 145 -9.60 -5.94 -8.71
N PHE A 146 -10.67 -5.86 -7.93
CA PHE A 146 -10.79 -4.94 -6.80
C PHE A 146 -11.01 -5.71 -5.50
N PHE A 147 -10.66 -5.09 -4.39
CA PHE A 147 -10.98 -5.55 -3.05
C PHE A 147 -11.40 -4.37 -2.18
N GLU A 148 -12.27 -4.63 -1.23
CA GLU A 148 -12.78 -3.65 -0.28
C GLU A 148 -11.90 -3.65 0.99
N THR A 149 -11.59 -2.47 1.55
CA THR A 149 -10.59 -2.31 2.62
C THR A 149 -11.14 -1.86 3.96
N ASN A 150 -12.35 -1.28 4.00
CA ASN A 150 -12.90 -0.64 5.21
C ASN A 150 -14.02 -1.45 5.88
N GLY A 151 -14.31 -2.67 5.41
CA GLY A 151 -15.38 -3.52 5.92
C GLY A 151 -16.79 -3.00 5.58
N GLN A 152 -16.94 -2.24 4.49
CA GLN A 152 -18.20 -1.61 4.09
C GLN A 152 -18.56 -1.95 2.63
N ALA A 153 -19.86 -2.09 2.39
CA ALA A 153 -20.34 -2.24 1.01
C ALA A 153 -20.01 -0.99 0.19
N ASP A 154 -19.42 -1.17 -0.98
CA ASP A 154 -19.04 -0.10 -1.91
C ASP A 154 -19.35 -0.46 -3.35
N SER A 155 -19.26 0.53 -4.23
CA SER A 155 -19.43 0.40 -5.67
C SER A 155 -18.23 1.00 -6.38
N VAL A 156 -17.69 0.29 -7.35
CA VAL A 156 -16.60 0.78 -8.19
C VAL A 156 -17.17 1.27 -9.52
N LYS A 157 -16.95 2.55 -9.82
CA LYS A 157 -17.23 3.10 -11.15
C LYS A 157 -15.97 3.08 -11.99
N ILE A 158 -15.99 2.34 -13.09
CA ILE A 158 -14.87 2.26 -14.03
C ILE A 158 -15.19 3.07 -15.29
N THR A 159 -14.23 3.90 -15.71
CA THR A 159 -14.33 4.71 -16.92
C THR A 159 -13.26 4.26 -17.90
N PHE A 160 -13.68 3.94 -19.12
CA PHE A 160 -12.79 3.56 -20.23
C PHE A 160 -12.81 4.61 -21.32
N PRO A 161 -11.69 4.84 -22.04
CA PRO A 161 -11.62 5.73 -23.20
C PRO A 161 -12.21 5.09 -24.48
N PHE A 162 -12.71 3.88 -24.38
CA PHE A 162 -13.29 3.10 -25.48
C PHE A 162 -14.63 2.49 -25.07
N ARG A 163 -15.39 2.04 -26.06
CA ARG A 163 -16.67 1.39 -25.83
C ARG A 163 -16.47 -0.02 -25.28
N VAL A 164 -17.07 -0.31 -24.12
CA VAL A 164 -17.16 -1.65 -23.56
C VAL A 164 -18.29 -2.40 -24.24
N ALA A 165 -18.01 -3.54 -24.82
CA ALA A 165 -19.00 -4.37 -25.51
C ALA A 165 -19.85 -5.18 -24.52
N ARG A 166 -19.21 -5.66 -23.43
CA ARG A 166 -19.84 -6.43 -22.34
C ARG A 166 -19.01 -6.23 -21.06
N ALA A 167 -19.65 -6.14 -19.92
CA ALA A 167 -19.05 -6.17 -18.60
C ALA A 167 -19.72 -7.25 -17.75
#